data_c28ab4306864213747f0d5729e98c4f7
#
_entry.id   c28ab4306864213747f0d5729e98c4f7
#
_cell.length_a   1.000
_cell.length_b   1.000
_cell.length_c   1.000
_cell.angle_alpha   90.00
_cell.angle_beta   90.00
_cell.angle_gamma   90.00
#
_symmetry.space_group_name_H-M   'P 1'
#
loop_
_entity.id
_entity.type
_entity.pdbx_description
1 polymer ?
#
loop_
_entity_poly.entity_id
_entity_poly.type
_entity_poly.pdbx_seq_one_letter_code
_entity_poly.pdbx_strand_id
1 'polypeptide(L)'
;MTDKRIERTFREHPSFERADREESGEGDESSGGTDATDRVEFGVGFTPFEGGVSVENDPGRDGDTDRREYRVVVRVPTLDAVVEGETVAPVVQDGWFDTLDRRLADAHTVADAEVAAAPTVEREGESVVVTVAFERDDPERAAEDAKAVVEYVEGTWVQGLVPGYDYREPAASFRERATQNYDEGGSRGSR
;
A
#
# COMPACT_ATOMS: atom_id res chain seq x y z
N MET A 1 6.44 -26.86 -3.27
CA MET A 1 5.96 -26.90 -1.86
C MET A 1 5.90 -25.51 -1.22
N THR A 2 6.55 -24.53 -1.78
CA THR A 2 6.71 -23.15 -1.27
C THR A 2 5.42 -22.33 -1.25
N ASP A 3 4.59 -22.45 -2.28
CA ASP A 3 3.36 -21.62 -2.43
C ASP A 3 2.34 -21.84 -1.31
N LYS A 4 2.15 -23.08 -0.88
CA LYS A 4 1.25 -23.39 0.25
C LYS A 4 1.73 -22.83 1.59
N ARG A 5 3.06 -22.67 1.75
CA ARG A 5 3.63 -22.04 2.95
C ARG A 5 3.36 -20.54 2.91
N ILE A 6 3.57 -19.88 1.78
CA ILE A 6 3.27 -18.45 1.58
C ILE A 6 1.79 -18.19 1.84
N GLU A 7 0.89 -18.93 1.16
CA GLU A 7 -0.55 -18.79 1.34
C GLU A 7 -0.97 -18.95 2.82
N ARG A 8 -0.40 -19.95 3.49
CA ARG A 8 -0.69 -20.18 4.88
C ARG A 8 -0.21 -19.03 5.77
N THR A 9 1.02 -18.57 5.58
CA THR A 9 1.61 -17.49 6.36
C THR A 9 0.81 -16.20 6.24
N PHE A 10 0.50 -15.76 5.02
CA PHE A 10 -0.28 -14.54 4.82
C PHE A 10 -1.73 -14.68 5.32
N ARG A 11 -2.34 -15.85 5.21
CA ARG A 11 -3.70 -16.09 5.74
C ARG A 11 -3.75 -16.09 7.27
N GLU A 12 -2.70 -16.59 7.93
CA GLU A 12 -2.60 -16.61 9.41
C GLU A 12 -2.16 -15.25 9.96
N HIS A 13 -1.61 -14.37 9.12
CA HIS A 13 -1.17 -13.04 9.53
C HIS A 13 -2.37 -12.08 9.69
N PRO A 14 -2.51 -11.38 10.84
CA PRO A 14 -3.70 -10.59 11.15
C PRO A 14 -3.93 -9.37 10.23
N SER A 15 -2.93 -8.98 9.48
CA SER A 15 -2.97 -7.80 8.59
C SER A 15 -3.43 -8.12 7.17
N PHE A 16 -3.52 -9.41 6.80
CA PHE A 16 -3.82 -9.80 5.43
C PHE A 16 -5.03 -10.73 5.38
N GLU A 17 -5.80 -10.57 4.32
CA GLU A 17 -6.94 -11.41 3.99
C GLU A 17 -6.73 -12.01 2.60
N ARG A 18 -7.31 -13.16 2.32
CA ARG A 18 -7.28 -13.70 0.97
C ARG A 18 -8.09 -12.75 0.07
N ALA A 19 -7.48 -12.27 -1.00
CA ALA A 19 -8.24 -11.57 -2.02
C ALA A 19 -9.23 -12.56 -2.64
N ASP A 20 -10.53 -12.38 -2.39
CA ASP A 20 -11.55 -13.08 -3.13
C ASP A 20 -11.44 -12.61 -4.58
N ARG A 21 -11.15 -13.55 -5.47
CA ARG A 21 -11.16 -13.28 -6.90
C ARG A 21 -12.62 -12.96 -7.26
N GLU A 22 -12.99 -11.68 -7.25
CA GLU A 22 -14.26 -11.28 -7.86
C GLU A 22 -14.16 -11.68 -9.35
N GLU A 23 -14.99 -12.62 -9.73
CA GLU A 23 -15.29 -12.93 -11.13
C GLU A 23 -15.88 -11.66 -11.74
N SER A 24 -15.02 -10.74 -12.16
CA SER A 24 -15.43 -9.60 -12.99
C SER A 24 -15.94 -10.17 -14.31
N GLY A 25 -17.26 -9.99 -14.47
CA GLY A 25 -18.10 -10.55 -15.49
C GLY A 25 -17.57 -10.51 -16.92
N GLU A 26 -18.09 -11.43 -17.64
CA GLU A 26 -18.15 -11.61 -19.10
C GLU A 26 -17.89 -10.32 -19.91
N GLY A 27 -16.87 -10.36 -20.77
CA GLY A 27 -16.81 -9.41 -21.86
C GLY A 27 -15.43 -9.22 -22.47
N ASP A 28 -15.21 -9.96 -23.55
CA ASP A 28 -14.24 -9.75 -24.61
C ASP A 28 -13.05 -10.72 -24.67
N GLU A 29 -13.32 -11.82 -25.33
CA GLU A 29 -12.30 -12.71 -25.93
C GLU A 29 -11.65 -11.98 -27.12
N SER A 30 -10.60 -11.21 -26.92
CA SER A 30 -9.63 -10.93 -27.96
C SER A 30 -8.42 -10.14 -27.44
N SER A 31 -7.43 -10.82 -26.93
CA SER A 31 -6.03 -10.56 -27.26
C SER A 31 -5.13 -11.60 -26.61
N GLY A 32 -4.32 -12.21 -27.43
CA GLY A 32 -3.53 -13.37 -27.11
C GLY A 32 -2.51 -13.21 -26.00
N GLY A 33 -2.41 -14.32 -25.28
CA GLY A 33 -1.18 -14.89 -24.77
C GLY A 33 -0.32 -14.05 -23.85
N THR A 34 -0.42 -14.32 -22.54
CA THR A 34 0.79 -14.57 -21.76
C THR A 34 0.33 -15.29 -20.48
N ASP A 35 0.74 -16.55 -20.41
CA ASP A 35 1.00 -17.35 -19.24
C ASP A 35 0.31 -16.85 -17.94
N ALA A 36 -0.72 -17.56 -17.52
CA ALA A 36 -1.28 -17.43 -16.17
C ALA A 36 -0.20 -17.92 -15.20
N THR A 37 0.79 -17.09 -14.94
CA THR A 37 1.77 -17.27 -13.89
C THR A 37 0.96 -17.46 -12.60
N ASP A 38 1.26 -18.50 -11.84
CA ASP A 38 0.63 -18.87 -10.60
C ASP A 38 0.87 -17.76 -9.56
N ARG A 39 0.06 -16.70 -9.64
CA ARG A 39 0.14 -15.49 -8.83
C ARG A 39 -0.83 -15.61 -7.68
N VAL A 40 -0.30 -15.53 -6.48
CA VAL A 40 -1.11 -15.52 -5.25
C VAL A 40 -1.30 -14.08 -4.81
N GLU A 41 -2.54 -13.69 -4.49
CA GLU A 41 -2.88 -12.32 -4.07
C GLU A 41 -3.55 -12.32 -2.70
N PHE A 42 -3.18 -11.33 -1.87
CA PHE A 42 -3.71 -11.09 -0.54
C PHE A 42 -4.16 -9.64 -0.43
N GLY A 43 -5.33 -9.39 0.15
CA GLY A 43 -5.81 -8.06 0.48
C GLY A 43 -5.24 -7.58 1.80
N VAL A 44 -5.19 -6.26 2.00
CA VAL A 44 -4.76 -5.61 3.24
C VAL A 44 -5.99 -5.20 4.03
N GLY A 45 -6.14 -5.68 5.29
CA GLY A 45 -7.33 -5.48 6.11
C GLY A 45 -7.19 -4.49 7.28
N PHE A 46 -6.01 -3.92 7.53
CA PHE A 46 -5.74 -3.09 8.72
C PHE A 46 -5.73 -1.58 8.45
N THR A 47 -5.83 -1.17 7.20
CA THR A 47 -5.88 0.24 6.75
C THR A 47 -7.21 0.52 6.04
N PRO A 48 -7.70 1.77 6.03
CA PRO A 48 -8.86 2.14 5.24
C PRO A 48 -8.57 2.25 3.73
N PHE A 49 -7.31 2.09 3.33
CA PHE A 49 -6.91 2.15 1.92
C PHE A 49 -7.00 0.78 1.26
N GLU A 50 -7.35 0.79 -0.01
CA GLU A 50 -7.27 -0.42 -0.81
C GLU A 50 -5.80 -0.81 -1.00
N GLY A 51 -5.48 -2.06 -0.74
CA GLY A 51 -4.13 -2.55 -0.89
C GLY A 51 -4.07 -4.05 -1.03
N GLY A 52 -2.99 -4.52 -1.62
CA GLY A 52 -2.76 -5.95 -1.81
C GLY A 52 -1.28 -6.29 -1.90
N VAL A 53 -1.01 -7.55 -1.65
CA VAL A 53 0.30 -8.16 -1.85
C VAL A 53 0.16 -9.28 -2.84
N SER A 54 0.93 -9.24 -3.91
CA SER A 54 1.03 -10.34 -4.86
C SER A 54 2.41 -10.96 -4.83
N VAL A 55 2.45 -12.28 -5.01
CA VAL A 55 3.68 -13.06 -5.05
C VAL A 55 3.80 -13.68 -6.42
N GLU A 56 4.90 -13.38 -7.10
CA GLU A 56 5.18 -13.95 -8.41
C GLU A 56 6.11 -15.15 -8.25
N ASN A 57 5.69 -16.28 -8.82
CA ASN A 57 6.55 -17.41 -9.02
C ASN A 57 7.33 -17.18 -10.31
N ASP A 58 8.64 -16.98 -10.23
CA ASP A 58 9.50 -16.94 -11.40
C ASP A 58 10.01 -18.37 -11.72
N PRO A 59 9.36 -19.09 -12.67
CA PRO A 59 9.79 -20.45 -13.05
C PRO A 59 11.10 -20.46 -13.85
N GLY A 60 11.63 -19.28 -14.24
CA GLY A 60 12.83 -19.12 -15.04
C GLY A 60 14.12 -18.89 -14.23
N ARG A 61 14.01 -18.70 -12.93
CA ARG A 61 15.19 -18.53 -12.07
C ARG A 61 15.74 -19.92 -11.70
N ASP A 62 16.60 -20.45 -12.57
CA ASP A 62 17.44 -21.59 -12.28
C ASP A 62 18.38 -21.27 -11.11
N GLY A 63 18.06 -21.78 -9.95
CA GLY A 63 18.90 -21.67 -8.75
C GLY A 63 18.12 -22.02 -7.49
N ASP A 64 18.69 -22.84 -6.68
CA ASP A 64 18.37 -23.32 -5.34
C ASP A 64 18.04 -22.19 -4.31
N THR A 65 17.32 -21.14 -4.72
CA THR A 65 16.92 -20.04 -3.86
C THR A 65 15.39 -20.03 -3.73
N ASP A 66 14.91 -20.31 -2.52
CA ASP A 66 13.49 -20.15 -2.11
C ASP A 66 13.01 -18.68 -2.13
N ARG A 67 13.84 -17.76 -2.65
CA ARG A 67 13.57 -16.32 -2.72
C ARG A 67 12.46 -16.02 -3.72
N ARG A 68 11.49 -15.21 -3.30
CA ARG A 68 10.33 -14.80 -4.11
C ARG A 68 10.26 -13.28 -4.18
N GLU A 69 9.73 -12.77 -5.27
CA GLU A 69 9.37 -11.37 -5.40
C GLU A 69 7.97 -11.16 -4.84
N TYR A 70 7.87 -10.20 -3.94
CA TYR A 70 6.63 -9.70 -3.35
C TYR A 70 6.38 -8.30 -3.89
N ARG A 71 5.19 -8.06 -4.39
CA ARG A 71 4.76 -6.77 -4.90
C ARG A 71 3.61 -6.25 -4.04
N VAL A 72 3.85 -5.17 -3.33
CA VAL A 72 2.85 -4.46 -2.51
C VAL A 72 2.28 -3.32 -3.34
N VAL A 73 0.97 -3.27 -3.46
CA VAL A 73 0.24 -2.18 -4.12
C VAL A 73 -0.67 -1.53 -3.08
N VAL A 74 -0.59 -0.21 -2.94
CA VAL A 74 -1.47 0.57 -2.06
C VAL A 74 -2.10 1.69 -2.88
N ARG A 75 -3.41 1.82 -2.80
CA ARG A 75 -4.19 2.85 -3.48
C ARG A 75 -4.72 3.82 -2.44
N VAL A 76 -4.21 5.05 -2.47
CA VAL A 76 -4.64 6.14 -1.57
C VAL A 76 -5.39 7.21 -2.36
N PRO A 77 -6.39 7.91 -1.78
CA PRO A 77 -7.09 8.97 -2.48
C PRO A 77 -6.20 10.19 -2.74
N THR A 78 -6.48 10.91 -3.81
CA THR A 78 -5.88 12.24 -4.04
C THR A 78 -6.38 13.25 -3.01
N LEU A 79 -5.70 14.39 -2.88
CA LEU A 79 -6.10 15.44 -1.95
C LEU A 79 -7.53 15.94 -2.25
N ASP A 80 -7.84 16.20 -3.51
CA ASP A 80 -9.17 16.68 -3.93
C ASP A 80 -10.28 15.65 -3.65
N ALA A 81 -9.96 14.37 -3.77
CA ALA A 81 -10.93 13.30 -3.51
C ALA A 81 -11.40 13.23 -2.05
N VAL A 82 -10.61 13.76 -1.10
CA VAL A 82 -10.94 13.73 0.34
C VAL A 82 -11.30 15.10 0.91
N VAL A 83 -11.14 16.19 0.15
CA VAL A 83 -11.60 17.52 0.57
C VAL A 83 -13.11 17.60 0.44
N GLU A 84 -13.78 18.20 1.43
CA GLU A 84 -15.21 18.36 1.49
C GLU A 84 -15.61 19.82 1.25
N GLY A 85 -16.68 20.03 0.47
CA GLY A 85 -17.32 21.33 0.31
C GLY A 85 -16.64 22.29 -0.68
N GLU A 86 -15.43 22.01 -1.12
CA GLU A 86 -14.68 22.83 -2.09
C GLU A 86 -13.79 21.97 -2.99
N THR A 87 -13.34 22.54 -4.10
CA THR A 87 -12.40 21.88 -5.03
C THR A 87 -11.01 22.41 -4.79
N VAL A 88 -10.03 21.51 -4.69
CA VAL A 88 -8.62 21.87 -4.52
C VAL A 88 -8.08 22.48 -5.83
N ALA A 89 -7.47 23.68 -5.74
CA ALA A 89 -6.89 24.30 -6.92
C ALA A 89 -5.82 23.39 -7.57
N PRO A 90 -5.77 23.28 -8.90
CA PRO A 90 -4.83 22.38 -9.59
C PRO A 90 -3.39 22.52 -9.16
N VAL A 91 -2.91 23.75 -8.95
CA VAL A 91 -1.53 24.02 -8.49
C VAL A 91 -1.26 23.45 -7.08
N VAL A 92 -2.27 23.43 -6.21
CA VAL A 92 -2.16 22.82 -4.86
C VAL A 92 -2.16 21.31 -4.97
N GLN A 93 -3.04 20.75 -5.80
CA GLN A 93 -3.12 19.31 -6.06
C GLN A 93 -1.80 18.78 -6.66
N ASP A 94 -1.21 19.49 -7.61
CA ASP A 94 0.06 19.10 -8.23
C ASP A 94 1.22 19.21 -7.23
N GLY A 95 1.31 20.29 -6.47
CA GLY A 95 2.34 20.46 -5.45
C GLY A 95 2.23 19.44 -4.30
N TRP A 96 0.99 19.05 -3.95
CA TRP A 96 0.73 17.97 -2.99
C TRP A 96 1.23 16.63 -3.53
N PHE A 97 0.89 16.29 -4.78
CA PHE A 97 1.33 15.04 -5.40
C PHE A 97 2.85 14.97 -5.53
N ASP A 98 3.51 16.03 -6.00
CA ASP A 98 4.98 16.10 -6.10
C ASP A 98 5.66 15.90 -4.73
N THR A 99 5.03 16.40 -3.67
CA THR A 99 5.54 16.23 -2.32
C THR A 99 5.34 14.81 -1.81
N LEU A 100 4.18 14.21 -2.09
CA LEU A 100 3.87 12.83 -1.75
C LEU A 100 4.82 11.86 -2.46
N ASP A 101 4.97 12.00 -3.77
CA ASP A 101 5.89 11.19 -4.60
C ASP A 101 7.32 11.22 -4.05
N ARG A 102 7.84 12.42 -3.78
CA ARG A 102 9.19 12.59 -3.22
C ARG A 102 9.36 11.93 -1.86
N ARG A 103 8.35 11.98 -1.00
CA ARG A 103 8.40 11.35 0.33
C ARG A 103 8.27 9.84 0.25
N LEU A 104 7.52 9.34 -0.73
CA LEU A 104 7.34 7.91 -0.95
C LEU A 104 8.54 7.26 -1.66
N ALA A 105 9.46 8.04 -2.23
CA ALA A 105 10.64 7.50 -2.92
C ALA A 105 11.47 6.52 -2.05
N ASP A 106 11.43 6.70 -0.74
CA ASP A 106 12.14 5.86 0.23
C ASP A 106 11.28 4.71 0.81
N ALA A 107 10.03 4.50 0.33
CA ALA A 107 9.13 3.48 0.88
C ALA A 107 9.69 2.06 0.81
N HIS A 108 10.57 1.77 -0.14
CA HIS A 108 11.24 0.47 -0.25
C HIS A 108 12.26 0.21 0.88
N THR A 109 12.73 1.26 1.55
CA THR A 109 13.76 1.14 2.60
C THR A 109 13.21 0.64 3.93
N VAL A 110 11.87 0.66 4.11
CA VAL A 110 11.24 0.14 5.34
C VAL A 110 11.09 -1.38 5.32
N ALA A 111 11.17 -2.00 4.15
CA ALA A 111 11.35 -3.44 4.03
C ALA A 111 12.80 -3.77 4.40
N ASP A 112 12.99 -4.65 5.39
CA ASP A 112 14.32 -5.15 5.77
C ASP A 112 14.80 -6.23 4.76
N ALA A 113 14.54 -6.01 3.47
CA ALA A 113 14.88 -6.88 2.37
C ALA A 113 16.23 -6.51 1.77
N GLU A 114 17.06 -7.53 1.42
CA GLU A 114 18.34 -7.28 0.76
C GLU A 114 18.19 -6.68 -0.64
N VAL A 115 17.09 -7.00 -1.32
CA VAL A 115 16.76 -6.51 -2.64
C VAL A 115 15.36 -5.89 -2.59
N ALA A 116 15.29 -4.58 -2.82
CA ALA A 116 14.06 -3.86 -2.94
C ALA A 116 14.18 -2.84 -4.07
N ALA A 117 13.16 -2.75 -4.91
CA ALA A 117 13.12 -1.79 -6.01
C ALA A 117 12.58 -0.44 -5.53
N ALA A 118 13.06 0.65 -6.14
CA ALA A 118 12.47 1.97 -5.92
C ALA A 118 10.97 1.94 -6.24
N PRO A 119 10.12 2.59 -5.42
CA PRO A 119 8.69 2.59 -5.63
C PRO A 119 8.30 3.25 -6.96
N THR A 120 7.17 2.83 -7.52
CA THR A 120 6.46 3.63 -8.51
C THR A 120 5.27 4.31 -7.83
N VAL A 121 5.06 5.59 -8.15
CA VAL A 121 3.97 6.40 -7.62
C VAL A 121 3.24 7.04 -8.79
N GLU A 122 2.01 6.64 -9.04
CA GLU A 122 1.25 7.06 -10.22
C GLU A 122 -0.10 7.64 -9.81
N ARG A 123 -0.51 8.73 -10.48
CA ARG A 123 -1.85 9.30 -10.28
C ARG A 123 -2.81 8.66 -11.27
N GLU A 124 -3.87 8.03 -10.74
CA GLU A 124 -4.94 7.39 -11.50
C GLU A 124 -6.30 7.98 -11.09
N GLY A 125 -6.78 8.98 -11.83
CA GLY A 125 -8.04 9.65 -11.52
C GLY A 125 -8.04 10.29 -10.13
N GLU A 126 -8.91 9.85 -9.25
CA GLU A 126 -9.05 10.32 -7.87
C GLU A 126 -8.16 9.54 -6.87
N SER A 127 -7.25 8.71 -7.37
CA SER A 127 -6.35 7.89 -6.55
C SER A 127 -4.90 8.10 -6.93
N VAL A 128 -4.01 7.79 -5.99
CA VAL A 128 -2.58 7.59 -6.20
C VAL A 128 -2.27 6.13 -5.91
N VAL A 129 -1.64 5.46 -6.85
CA VAL A 129 -1.21 4.06 -6.75
C VAL A 129 0.27 4.03 -6.43
N VAL A 130 0.61 3.37 -5.34
CA VAL A 130 1.99 3.17 -4.89
C VAL A 130 2.32 1.69 -5.00
N THR A 131 3.37 1.36 -5.74
CA THR A 131 3.84 -0.01 -5.89
C THR A 131 5.27 -0.13 -5.38
N VAL A 132 5.49 -1.09 -4.49
CA VAL A 132 6.83 -1.45 -3.97
C VAL A 132 7.06 -2.94 -4.20
N ALA A 133 8.21 -3.29 -4.78
CA ALA A 133 8.61 -4.68 -4.97
C ALA A 133 9.87 -4.99 -4.18
N PHE A 134 9.91 -6.15 -3.54
CA PHE A 134 11.07 -6.63 -2.80
C PHE A 134 11.18 -8.17 -2.85
N GLU A 135 12.37 -8.69 -2.60
CA GLU A 135 12.64 -10.13 -2.59
C GLU A 135 12.85 -10.66 -1.17
N ARG A 136 12.19 -11.78 -0.85
CA ARG A 136 12.37 -12.52 0.41
C ARG A 136 12.32 -14.03 0.19
N ASP A 137 13.05 -14.75 1.02
CA ASP A 137 13.02 -16.22 1.13
C ASP A 137 12.05 -16.68 2.23
N ASP A 138 11.89 -15.89 3.30
CA ASP A 138 11.03 -16.18 4.44
C ASP A 138 9.67 -15.46 4.32
N PRO A 139 8.56 -16.20 4.15
CA PRO A 139 7.22 -15.61 4.03
C PRO A 139 6.76 -14.85 5.29
N GLU A 140 7.21 -15.20 6.49
CA GLU A 140 6.83 -14.50 7.72
C GLU A 140 7.45 -13.09 7.73
N ARG A 141 8.74 -13.00 7.38
CA ARG A 141 9.41 -11.71 7.22
C ARG A 141 8.84 -10.92 6.04
N ALA A 142 8.47 -11.59 4.95
CA ALA A 142 7.83 -10.93 3.82
C ALA A 142 6.49 -10.28 4.20
N ALA A 143 5.69 -10.93 5.04
CA ALA A 143 4.44 -10.36 5.53
C ALA A 143 4.69 -9.13 6.43
N GLU A 144 5.69 -9.16 7.31
CA GLU A 144 6.06 -8.01 8.12
C GLU A 144 6.60 -6.84 7.27
N ASP A 145 7.43 -7.13 6.27
CA ASP A 145 7.93 -6.12 5.34
C ASP A 145 6.78 -5.49 4.53
N ALA A 146 5.87 -6.31 4.01
CA ALA A 146 4.69 -5.82 3.29
C ALA A 146 3.82 -4.92 4.18
N LYS A 147 3.60 -5.31 5.43
CA LYS A 147 2.89 -4.50 6.42
C LYS A 147 3.60 -3.17 6.65
N ALA A 148 4.91 -3.17 6.85
CA ALA A 148 5.70 -1.96 7.07
C ALA A 148 5.60 -0.98 5.88
N VAL A 149 5.61 -1.49 4.64
CA VAL A 149 5.41 -0.68 3.43
C VAL A 149 4.04 -0.01 3.44
N VAL A 150 2.97 -0.75 3.73
CA VAL A 150 1.61 -0.19 3.80
C VAL A 150 1.50 0.89 4.86
N GLU A 151 2.02 0.64 6.07
CA GLU A 151 2.04 1.61 7.17
C GLU A 151 2.85 2.87 6.84
N TYR A 152 3.96 2.72 6.11
CA TYR A 152 4.76 3.85 5.64
C TYR A 152 3.99 4.71 4.62
N VAL A 153 3.31 4.09 3.67
CA VAL A 153 2.47 4.78 2.68
C VAL A 153 1.33 5.53 3.38
N GLU A 154 0.61 4.85 4.29
CA GLU A 154 -0.45 5.47 5.08
C GLU A 154 0.07 6.67 5.88
N GLY A 155 1.14 6.50 6.65
CA GLY A 155 1.72 7.57 7.47
C GLY A 155 2.19 8.76 6.64
N THR A 156 2.79 8.50 5.48
CA THR A 156 3.27 9.54 4.56
C THR A 156 2.10 10.31 3.96
N TRP A 157 1.03 9.63 3.56
CA TRP A 157 -0.18 10.25 3.04
C TRP A 157 -0.87 11.13 4.10
N VAL A 158 -1.02 10.63 5.34
CA VAL A 158 -1.61 11.38 6.47
C VAL A 158 -0.82 12.65 6.77
N GLN A 159 0.51 12.57 6.76
CA GLN A 159 1.39 13.74 6.93
C GLN A 159 1.31 14.73 5.76
N GLY A 160 0.81 14.28 4.61
CA GLY A 160 0.58 15.10 3.43
C GLY A 160 -0.73 15.90 3.46
N LEU A 161 -1.63 15.67 4.42
CA LEU A 161 -2.88 16.40 4.53
C LEU A 161 -2.64 17.90 4.79
N VAL A 162 -3.21 18.75 3.94
CA VAL A 162 -3.01 20.20 3.97
C VAL A 162 -3.92 20.83 5.03
N PRO A 163 -3.40 21.62 5.98
CA PRO A 163 -4.23 22.33 6.94
C PRO A 163 -5.17 23.35 6.29
N GLY A 164 -6.37 23.49 6.84
CA GLY A 164 -7.33 24.51 6.40
C GLY A 164 -8.49 23.99 5.56
N TYR A 165 -8.38 22.78 5.03
CA TYR A 165 -9.49 22.11 4.38
C TYR A 165 -10.33 21.31 5.37
N ASP A 166 -11.62 21.21 5.08
CA ASP A 166 -12.49 20.20 5.66
C ASP A 166 -12.35 18.89 4.90
N TYR A 167 -12.39 17.78 5.61
CA TYR A 167 -12.10 16.46 5.04
C TYR A 167 -13.23 15.48 5.29
N ARG A 168 -13.55 14.68 4.26
CA ARG A 168 -14.35 13.46 4.39
C ARG A 168 -13.45 12.26 4.75
N GLU A 169 -14.08 11.12 5.03
CA GLU A 169 -13.34 9.87 5.27
C GLU A 169 -12.48 9.46 4.05
N PRO A 170 -11.31 8.85 4.30
CA PRO A 170 -10.73 8.48 5.60
C PRO A 170 -9.93 9.61 6.29
N ALA A 171 -9.69 10.74 5.64
CA ALA A 171 -8.85 11.84 6.14
C ALA A 171 -9.41 12.46 7.43
N ALA A 172 -10.73 12.56 7.57
CA ALA A 172 -11.40 13.08 8.76
C ALA A 172 -11.02 12.28 10.02
N SER A 173 -11.15 10.96 9.96
CA SER A 173 -10.78 10.07 11.09
C SER A 173 -9.30 10.12 11.45
N PHE A 174 -8.41 10.27 10.50
CA PHE A 174 -6.98 10.42 10.78
C PHE A 174 -6.69 11.73 11.52
N ARG A 175 -7.32 12.84 11.12
CA ARG A 175 -7.16 14.14 11.78
C ARG A 175 -7.71 14.14 13.21
N GLU A 176 -8.87 13.54 13.43
CA GLU A 176 -9.45 13.42 14.78
C GLU A 176 -8.52 12.65 15.72
N ARG A 177 -7.99 11.52 15.29
CA ARG A 177 -7.02 10.72 16.05
C ARG A 177 -5.75 11.52 16.38
N ALA A 178 -5.24 12.30 15.44
CA ALA A 178 -4.07 13.15 15.67
C ALA A 178 -4.36 14.22 16.72
N THR A 179 -5.54 14.84 16.71
CA THR A 179 -5.93 15.87 17.71
C THR A 179 -6.09 15.27 19.10
N GLN A 180 -6.71 14.11 19.23
CA GLN A 180 -6.89 13.42 20.53
C GLN A 180 -5.54 13.08 21.19
N ASN A 181 -4.56 12.62 20.41
CA ASN A 181 -3.22 12.32 20.91
C ASN A 181 -2.47 13.57 21.43
N TYR A 182 -2.75 14.75 20.86
CA TYR A 182 -2.18 16.02 21.35
C TYR A 182 -2.77 16.46 22.70
N ASP A 183 -4.07 16.28 22.89
CA ASP A 183 -4.75 16.65 24.14
C ASP A 183 -4.34 15.75 25.32
N GLU A 184 -4.14 14.45 25.08
CA GLU A 184 -3.66 13.52 26.12
C GLU A 184 -2.19 13.73 26.47
N GLY A 185 -1.35 14.13 25.51
CA GLY A 185 0.07 14.45 25.73
C GLY A 185 0.29 15.73 26.53
N GLY A 186 -0.58 16.73 26.37
CA GLY A 186 -0.49 18.03 27.04
C GLY A 186 -0.85 18.00 28.52
N SER A 187 -1.58 17.01 29.01
CA SER A 187 -2.04 16.91 30.41
C SER A 187 -1.02 16.32 31.38
N ARG A 188 0.13 15.84 30.95
CA ARG A 188 1.16 15.23 31.82
C ARG A 188 2.29 16.15 32.24
N GLY A 189 2.23 17.42 31.89
CA GLY A 189 3.32 18.40 32.11
C GLY A 189 3.11 19.44 33.23
N SER A 190 2.20 19.23 34.19
CA SER A 190 2.00 20.19 35.29
C SER A 190 1.90 19.47 36.63
N ARG A 191 3.04 19.14 37.22
CA ARG A 191 3.24 18.99 38.66
C ARG A 191 4.70 19.21 39.01
#